data_05d9be3bc5afc196044abdd395a85985
#
_entry.id   05d9be3bc5afc196044abdd395a85985
#
_cell.length_a   1.000
_cell.length_b   1.000
_cell.length_c   1.000
_cell.angle_alpha   90.00
_cell.angle_beta   90.00
_cell.angle_gamma   90.00
#
_symmetry.space_group_name_H-M   'P 1'
#
loop_
_entity.id
_entity.type
_entity.pdbx_description
1 polymer ?
#
loop_
_entity_poly.entity_id
_entity_poly.type
_entity_poly.pdbx_seq_one_letter_code
_entity_poly.pdbx_strand_id
1 'polypeptide(L)'
;MVILLTLLIPVASWGHPIDTWIDKIIEYETANKRTNPALVNAYAVNQEKLDMYRAAHPRFNFPEHIKDLSYAQAEQILYYFWDNYRFSDYKYDEILEQVWNLMIHMSMADLDIAINNCIRKYYDFDEGFYAPFGSIASVQLLNGMAPKNVPEFWKILNEVKY
;
A
#
# COMPACT_ATOMS: atom_id res chain seq x y z
N MET A 1 11.83 16.10 9.37
CA MET A 1 10.52 15.89 10.01
C MET A 1 9.50 15.78 8.88
N VAL A 2 9.25 14.55 8.40
CA VAL A 2 8.22 14.31 7.39
C VAL A 2 6.91 14.19 8.15
N ILE A 3 6.08 15.23 8.07
CA ILE A 3 4.70 15.18 8.57
C ILE A 3 3.96 14.26 7.59
N LEU A 4 3.76 12.99 7.97
CA LEU A 4 2.82 12.12 7.31
C LEU A 4 1.43 12.69 7.64
N LEU A 5 0.88 13.51 6.75
CA LEU A 5 -0.53 13.82 6.79
C LEU A 5 -1.27 12.51 6.51
N THR A 6 -1.70 11.85 7.57
CA THR A 6 -2.72 10.81 7.49
C THR A 6 -4.02 11.48 7.07
N LEU A 7 -4.19 11.69 5.78
CA LEU A 7 -5.47 12.06 5.23
C LEU A 7 -6.35 10.81 5.31
N LEU A 8 -7.26 10.82 6.26
CA LEU A 8 -8.39 9.90 6.32
C LEU A 8 -9.18 10.09 5.02
N ILE A 9 -9.03 9.15 4.09
CA ILE A 9 -9.99 9.03 3.00
C ILE A 9 -11.31 8.69 3.69
N PRO A 10 -12.39 9.47 3.49
CA PRO A 10 -13.64 9.19 4.17
C PRO A 10 -14.13 7.80 3.77
N VAL A 11 -14.29 6.93 4.75
CA VAL A 11 -14.79 5.56 4.61
C VAL A 11 -16.23 5.63 4.13
N ALA A 12 -16.42 5.67 2.82
CA ALA A 12 -17.70 5.33 2.22
C ALA A 12 -17.66 3.82 1.94
N SER A 13 -18.64 3.09 2.44
CA SER A 13 -18.81 1.64 2.33
C SER A 13 -18.32 1.06 0.99
N TRP A 14 -17.21 0.31 1.02
CA TRP A 14 -16.48 -0.18 -0.13
C TRP A 14 -17.08 -1.48 -0.68
N GLY A 15 -18.25 -1.40 -1.27
CA GLY A 15 -18.76 -2.44 -2.16
C GLY A 15 -18.41 -2.14 -3.62
N HIS A 16 -17.30 -1.41 -3.87
CA HIS A 16 -16.97 -0.96 -5.22
C HIS A 16 -16.08 -1.95 -5.97
N PRO A 17 -16.28 -2.09 -7.30
CA PRO A 17 -15.34 -2.80 -8.15
C PRO A 17 -13.91 -2.22 -7.98
N ILE A 18 -12.91 -3.09 -8.05
CA ILE A 18 -11.49 -2.73 -7.96
C ILE A 18 -11.13 -1.54 -8.87
N ASP A 19 -11.68 -1.48 -10.08
CA ASP A 19 -11.46 -0.41 -11.04
C ASP A 19 -11.78 0.97 -10.46
N THR A 20 -12.97 1.12 -9.88
CA THR A 20 -13.39 2.37 -9.24
C THR A 20 -12.49 2.76 -8.06
N TRP A 21 -11.94 1.78 -7.38
CA TRP A 21 -11.06 2.01 -6.25
C TRP A 21 -9.68 2.50 -6.69
N ILE A 22 -9.10 1.87 -7.72
CA ILE A 22 -7.83 2.29 -8.32
C ILE A 22 -7.95 3.68 -8.93
N ASP A 23 -9.02 3.98 -9.66
CA ASP A 23 -9.26 5.31 -10.20
C ASP A 23 -9.28 6.38 -9.11
N LYS A 24 -10.00 6.16 -8.03
CA LYS A 24 -10.05 7.11 -6.91
C LYS A 24 -8.68 7.34 -6.27
N ILE A 25 -7.86 6.30 -6.14
CA ILE A 25 -6.50 6.44 -5.59
C ILE A 25 -5.64 7.27 -6.53
N ILE A 26 -5.68 7.00 -7.82
CA ILE A 26 -4.91 7.76 -8.80
C ILE A 26 -5.33 9.23 -8.79
N GLU A 27 -6.63 9.51 -8.75
CA GLU A 27 -7.16 10.88 -8.66
C GLU A 27 -6.69 11.58 -7.39
N TYR A 28 -6.78 10.90 -6.25
CA TYR A 28 -6.37 11.42 -4.96
C TYR A 28 -4.87 11.74 -4.93
N GLU A 29 -4.02 10.81 -5.34
CA GLU A 29 -2.57 11.00 -5.37
C GLU A 29 -2.16 12.08 -6.39
N THR A 30 -2.86 12.18 -7.51
CA THR A 30 -2.64 13.23 -8.50
C THR A 30 -3.00 14.62 -7.94
N ALA A 31 -4.09 14.71 -7.17
CA ALA A 31 -4.48 15.94 -6.49
C ALA A 31 -3.46 16.32 -5.40
N ASN A 32 -2.99 15.37 -4.61
CA ASN A 32 -1.98 15.59 -3.59
C ASN A 32 -0.65 16.06 -4.18
N LYS A 33 -0.23 15.53 -5.31
CA LYS A 33 0.98 15.97 -6.01
C LYS A 33 0.89 17.42 -6.47
N ARG A 34 -0.29 17.90 -6.84
CA ARG A 34 -0.49 19.31 -7.20
C ARG A 34 -0.29 20.25 -6.01
N THR A 35 -0.64 19.79 -4.81
CA THR A 35 -0.49 20.55 -3.57
C THR A 35 0.88 20.34 -2.92
N ASN A 36 1.54 19.23 -3.18
CA ASN A 36 2.88 18.90 -2.67
C ASN A 36 3.77 18.34 -3.78
N PRO A 37 4.47 19.21 -4.55
CA PRO A 37 5.35 18.78 -5.64
C PRO A 37 6.54 17.90 -5.23
N ALA A 38 6.84 17.83 -3.92
CA ALA A 38 7.91 16.96 -3.40
C ALA A 38 7.52 15.48 -3.36
N LEU A 39 6.26 15.13 -3.59
CA LEU A 39 5.84 13.72 -3.72
C LEU A 39 6.41 13.13 -5.02
N VAL A 40 7.31 12.16 -4.85
CA VAL A 40 8.03 11.50 -5.95
C VAL A 40 7.23 10.28 -6.43
N ASN A 41 6.04 10.51 -6.92
CA ASN A 41 5.21 9.50 -7.57
C ASN A 41 4.53 10.05 -8.83
N ALA A 42 4.06 9.15 -9.69
CA ALA A 42 3.16 9.48 -10.79
C ALA A 42 1.98 8.52 -10.72
N TYR A 43 0.75 9.06 -10.61
CA TYR A 43 -0.46 8.26 -10.54
C TYR A 43 -0.42 7.19 -9.45
N ALA A 44 0.03 7.53 -8.24
CA ALA A 44 0.22 6.60 -7.12
C ALA A 44 1.36 5.55 -7.30
N VAL A 45 2.16 5.64 -8.34
CA VAL A 45 3.30 4.74 -8.60
C VAL A 45 4.60 5.50 -8.36
N ASN A 46 5.50 4.96 -7.55
CA ASN A 46 6.87 5.44 -7.40
C ASN A 46 7.85 4.66 -8.31
N GLN A 47 9.11 5.11 -8.39
CA GLN A 47 10.10 4.49 -9.25
C GLN A 47 10.35 3.01 -8.92
N GLU A 48 10.42 2.66 -7.63
CA GLU A 48 10.61 1.27 -7.19
C GLU A 48 9.53 0.34 -7.75
N LYS A 49 8.25 0.73 -7.67
CA LYS A 49 7.13 -0.08 -8.16
C LYS A 49 7.15 -0.21 -9.68
N LEU A 50 7.51 0.85 -10.39
CA LEU A 50 7.71 0.77 -11.83
C LEU A 50 8.84 -0.21 -12.18
N ASP A 51 9.96 -0.15 -11.47
CA ASP A 51 11.11 -1.03 -11.72
C ASP A 51 10.78 -2.49 -11.40
N MET A 52 10.07 -2.76 -10.30
CA MET A 52 9.56 -4.09 -9.95
C MET A 52 8.63 -4.64 -11.04
N TYR A 53 7.70 -3.83 -11.53
CA TYR A 53 6.78 -4.24 -12.59
C TYR A 53 7.53 -4.55 -13.89
N ARG A 54 8.47 -3.70 -14.29
CA ARG A 54 9.32 -3.91 -15.49
C ARG A 54 10.15 -5.19 -15.38
N ALA A 55 10.71 -5.46 -14.21
CA ALA A 55 11.47 -6.70 -13.96
C ALA A 55 10.59 -7.95 -14.07
N ALA A 56 9.35 -7.88 -13.60
CA ALA A 56 8.38 -8.97 -13.69
C ALA A 56 7.83 -9.15 -15.12
N HIS A 57 7.80 -8.08 -15.92
CA HIS A 57 7.19 -8.03 -17.25
C HIS A 57 8.15 -7.48 -18.31
N PRO A 58 9.31 -8.11 -18.57
CA PRO A 58 10.35 -7.57 -19.44
C PRO A 58 9.94 -7.45 -20.92
N ARG A 59 8.82 -8.06 -21.30
CA ARG A 59 8.29 -8.02 -22.68
C ARG A 59 7.35 -6.83 -22.92
N PHE A 60 6.93 -6.15 -21.86
CA PHE A 60 6.05 -4.99 -21.97
C PHE A 60 6.89 -3.71 -22.13
N ASN A 61 6.44 -2.82 -23.01
CA ASN A 61 7.10 -1.56 -23.24
C ASN A 61 6.66 -0.52 -22.20
N PHE A 62 7.27 -0.55 -21.02
CA PHE A 62 7.07 0.44 -19.98
C PHE A 62 8.24 1.44 -19.96
N PRO A 63 7.99 2.71 -19.62
CA PRO A 63 9.03 3.73 -19.55
C PRO A 63 10.07 3.40 -18.47
N GLU A 64 11.26 3.95 -18.62
CA GLU A 64 12.33 3.80 -17.63
C GLU A 64 12.07 4.66 -16.38
N HIS A 65 11.43 5.81 -16.57
CA HIS A 65 11.19 6.77 -15.52
C HIS A 65 9.71 7.04 -15.29
N ILE A 66 9.31 7.20 -14.02
CA ILE A 66 7.92 7.48 -13.63
C ILE A 66 7.36 8.76 -14.25
N LYS A 67 8.21 9.75 -14.56
CA LYS A 67 7.78 11.01 -15.22
C LYS A 67 7.15 10.77 -16.58
N ASP A 68 7.50 9.66 -17.25
CA ASP A 68 7.05 9.30 -18.58
C ASP A 68 5.91 8.26 -18.54
N LEU A 69 5.45 7.89 -17.33
CA LEU A 69 4.40 6.92 -17.11
C LEU A 69 3.04 7.50 -17.51
N SER A 70 2.29 6.77 -18.32
CA SER A 70 0.91 7.11 -18.62
C SER A 70 -0.06 6.60 -17.55
N TYR A 71 -1.27 7.19 -17.50
CA TYR A 71 -2.34 6.75 -16.61
C TYR A 71 -2.64 5.25 -16.77
N ALA A 72 -2.86 4.78 -18.00
CA ALA A 72 -3.16 3.37 -18.27
C ALA A 72 -2.03 2.41 -17.86
N GLN A 73 -0.78 2.84 -17.96
CA GLN A 73 0.36 2.05 -17.47
C GLN A 73 0.41 2.03 -15.93
N ALA A 74 0.08 3.15 -15.28
CA ALA A 74 -0.01 3.21 -13.83
C ALA A 74 -1.10 2.28 -13.29
N GLU A 75 -2.28 2.27 -13.92
CA GLU A 75 -3.35 1.31 -13.59
C GLU A 75 -2.85 -0.14 -13.66
N GLN A 76 -2.17 -0.53 -14.74
CA GLN A 76 -1.64 -1.89 -14.88
C GLN A 76 -0.66 -2.26 -13.76
N ILE A 77 0.18 -1.32 -13.35
CA ILE A 77 1.10 -1.51 -12.22
C ILE A 77 0.31 -1.69 -10.91
N LEU A 78 -0.69 -0.87 -10.66
CA LEU A 78 -1.50 -0.95 -9.45
C LEU A 78 -2.31 -2.25 -9.38
N TYR A 79 -2.89 -2.72 -10.48
CA TYR A 79 -3.53 -4.04 -10.56
C TYR A 79 -2.55 -5.17 -10.27
N TYR A 80 -1.34 -5.10 -10.82
CA TYR A 80 -0.30 -6.09 -10.54
C TYR A 80 0.00 -6.19 -9.05
N PHE A 81 0.18 -5.06 -8.35
CA PHE A 81 0.41 -5.04 -6.91
C PHE A 81 -0.82 -5.51 -6.13
N TRP A 82 -2.02 -5.13 -6.56
CA TRP A 82 -3.27 -5.60 -5.97
C TRP A 82 -3.34 -7.12 -5.92
N ASP A 83 -3.11 -7.76 -7.06
CA ASP A 83 -3.21 -9.21 -7.18
C ASP A 83 -2.06 -9.93 -6.46
N ASN A 84 -0.82 -9.45 -6.63
CA ASN A 84 0.36 -10.12 -6.07
C ASN A 84 0.44 -10.02 -4.54
N TYR A 85 -0.10 -8.97 -3.94
CA TYR A 85 -0.12 -8.78 -2.49
C TYR A 85 -1.48 -9.06 -1.86
N ARG A 86 -2.37 -9.73 -2.59
CA ARG A 86 -3.65 -10.27 -2.12
C ARG A 86 -4.58 -9.23 -1.50
N PHE A 87 -4.63 -8.03 -2.04
CA PHE A 87 -5.50 -7.00 -1.50
C PHE A 87 -6.99 -7.37 -1.54
N SER A 88 -7.40 -8.23 -2.47
CA SER A 88 -8.77 -8.77 -2.52
C SER A 88 -9.12 -9.67 -1.31
N ASP A 89 -8.14 -10.19 -0.60
CA ASP A 89 -8.34 -11.11 0.51
C ASP A 89 -8.51 -10.39 1.86
N TYR A 90 -8.35 -9.05 1.89
CA TYR A 90 -8.61 -8.26 3.09
C TYR A 90 -10.10 -8.17 3.39
N LYS A 91 -10.49 -8.47 4.64
CA LYS A 91 -11.89 -8.49 5.09
C LYS A 91 -12.41 -7.12 5.51
N TYR A 92 -11.52 -6.22 5.90
CA TYR A 92 -11.86 -4.93 6.46
C TYR A 92 -11.25 -3.82 5.63
N ASP A 93 -12.12 -2.98 5.09
CA ASP A 93 -11.73 -1.87 4.23
C ASP A 93 -10.77 -0.92 4.92
N GLU A 94 -10.93 -0.70 6.22
CA GLU A 94 -10.06 0.17 7.02
C GLU A 94 -8.62 -0.35 7.05
N ILE A 95 -8.41 -1.66 7.17
CA ILE A 95 -7.07 -2.26 7.17
C ILE A 95 -6.50 -2.25 5.76
N LEU A 96 -7.29 -2.64 4.78
CA LEU A 96 -6.90 -2.64 3.37
C LEU A 96 -6.43 -1.26 2.91
N GLU A 97 -7.22 -0.24 3.18
CA GLU A 97 -6.93 1.14 2.81
C GLU A 97 -5.59 1.60 3.39
N GLN A 98 -5.34 1.26 4.63
CA GLN A 98 -4.14 1.65 5.33
C GLN A 98 -2.90 0.94 4.79
N VAL A 99 -2.98 -0.36 4.60
CA VAL A 99 -1.87 -1.14 4.05
C VAL A 99 -1.56 -0.69 2.61
N TRP A 100 -2.60 -0.41 1.84
CA TRP A 100 -2.45 0.11 0.49
C TRP A 100 -1.79 1.50 0.47
N ASN A 101 -2.25 2.41 1.33
CA ASN A 101 -1.65 3.74 1.44
C ASN A 101 -0.16 3.66 1.81
N LEU A 102 0.21 2.77 2.73
CA LEU A 102 1.60 2.52 3.06
C LEU A 102 2.39 1.97 1.87
N MET A 103 1.81 1.03 1.12
CA MET A 103 2.44 0.48 -0.07
C MET A 103 2.77 1.56 -1.11
N ILE A 104 1.90 2.55 -1.28
CA ILE A 104 2.15 3.66 -2.20
C ILE A 104 3.36 4.50 -1.76
N HIS A 105 3.49 4.76 -0.46
CA HIS A 105 4.43 5.75 0.07
C HIS A 105 5.73 5.17 0.64
N MET A 106 5.81 3.86 0.87
CA MET A 106 6.99 3.19 1.42
C MET A 106 7.70 2.34 0.37
N SER A 107 8.98 2.05 0.61
CA SER A 107 9.64 0.95 -0.10
C SER A 107 8.99 -0.38 0.28
N MET A 108 9.04 -1.36 -0.62
CA MET A 108 8.46 -2.69 -0.32
C MET A 108 9.18 -3.38 0.83
N ALA A 109 10.50 -3.15 0.98
CA ALA A 109 11.28 -3.68 2.09
C ALA A 109 10.87 -3.06 3.43
N ASP A 110 10.70 -1.74 3.48
CA ASP A 110 10.28 -1.05 4.71
C ASP A 110 8.84 -1.42 5.07
N LEU A 111 7.97 -1.57 4.08
CA LEU A 111 6.59 -2.02 4.30
C LEU A 111 6.55 -3.43 4.89
N ASP A 112 7.33 -4.36 4.37
CA ASP A 112 7.40 -5.73 4.89
C ASP A 112 7.86 -5.75 6.34
N ILE A 113 8.90 -4.98 6.67
CA ILE A 113 9.39 -4.82 8.05
C ILE A 113 8.30 -4.21 8.95
N ALA A 114 7.66 -3.14 8.52
CA ALA A 114 6.63 -2.45 9.30
C ALA A 114 5.43 -3.36 9.60
N ILE A 115 4.94 -4.09 8.60
CA ILE A 115 3.83 -5.04 8.76
C ILE A 115 4.20 -6.18 9.71
N ASN A 116 5.40 -6.76 9.57
CA ASN A 116 5.84 -7.84 10.46
C ASN A 116 6.01 -7.36 11.91
N ASN A 117 6.58 -6.19 12.11
CA ASN A 117 6.69 -5.60 13.44
C ASN A 117 5.31 -5.34 14.07
N CYS A 118 4.36 -4.86 13.26
CA CYS A 118 3.00 -4.65 13.72
C CYS A 118 2.33 -5.97 14.13
N ILE A 119 2.43 -7.01 13.31
CA ILE A 119 1.89 -8.34 13.59
C ILE A 119 2.50 -8.90 14.87
N ARG A 120 3.83 -8.86 15.02
CA ARG A 120 4.52 -9.35 16.23
C ARG A 120 4.03 -8.64 17.48
N LYS A 121 3.96 -7.31 17.44
CA LYS A 121 3.52 -6.52 18.58
C LYS A 121 2.05 -6.77 18.95
N TYR A 122 1.19 -6.89 17.95
CA TYR A 122 -0.24 -7.11 18.18
C TYR A 122 -0.55 -8.49 18.78
N TYR A 123 0.14 -9.54 18.30
CA TYR A 123 -0.10 -10.92 18.71
C TYR A 123 0.87 -11.40 19.78
N ASP A 124 1.78 -10.56 20.26
CA ASP A 124 2.83 -10.92 21.23
C ASP A 124 3.72 -12.08 20.72
N PHE A 125 4.03 -12.07 19.45
CA PHE A 125 4.95 -13.04 18.86
C PHE A 125 6.41 -12.68 19.13
N ASP A 126 7.27 -13.69 19.20
CA ASP A 126 8.70 -13.49 19.36
C ASP A 126 9.36 -12.81 18.15
N GLU A 127 10.62 -12.38 18.32
CA GLU A 127 11.38 -11.69 17.26
C GLU A 127 11.68 -12.57 16.05
N GLY A 128 11.63 -13.89 16.20
CA GLY A 128 11.85 -14.87 15.12
C GLY A 128 10.64 -15.06 14.21
N PHE A 129 9.48 -14.58 14.62
CA PHE A 129 8.28 -14.69 13.77
C PHE A 129 8.39 -13.79 12.55
N TYR A 130 8.11 -14.38 11.38
CA TYR A 130 8.09 -13.66 10.10
C TYR A 130 7.02 -14.22 9.15
N ALA A 131 6.17 -13.34 8.65
CA ALA A 131 5.19 -13.64 7.60
C ALA A 131 5.36 -12.62 6.46
N PRO A 132 5.92 -13.01 5.31
CA PRO A 132 6.16 -12.10 4.19
C PRO A 132 4.92 -11.29 3.83
N PHE A 133 5.06 -9.99 3.61
CA PHE A 133 3.97 -9.13 3.20
C PHE A 133 3.30 -9.68 1.92
N GLY A 134 1.97 -9.73 1.89
CA GLY A 134 1.19 -10.32 0.81
C GLY A 134 1.12 -11.85 0.81
N SER A 135 1.77 -12.54 1.77
CA SER A 135 1.55 -13.96 1.97
C SER A 135 0.15 -14.24 2.55
N ILE A 136 -0.34 -15.46 2.38
CA ILE A 136 -1.60 -15.89 3.01
C ILE A 136 -1.55 -15.66 4.53
N ALA A 137 -0.43 -16.01 5.15
CA ALA A 137 -0.25 -15.86 6.60
C ALA A 137 -0.34 -14.41 7.05
N SER A 138 0.36 -13.48 6.38
CA SER A 138 0.31 -12.05 6.75
C SER A 138 -1.09 -11.46 6.57
N VAL A 139 -1.80 -11.79 5.49
CA VAL A 139 -3.17 -11.31 5.25
C VAL A 139 -4.15 -11.88 6.29
N GLN A 140 -4.03 -13.16 6.64
CA GLN A 140 -4.88 -13.76 7.68
C GLN A 140 -4.65 -13.10 9.05
N LEU A 141 -3.41 -12.81 9.41
CA LEU A 141 -3.09 -12.12 10.66
C LEU A 141 -3.62 -10.69 10.68
N LEU A 142 -3.47 -9.95 9.58
CA LEU A 142 -4.05 -8.62 9.45
C LEU A 142 -5.59 -8.65 9.52
N ASN A 143 -6.23 -9.62 8.89
CA ASN A 143 -7.67 -9.84 9.01
C ASN A 143 -8.13 -10.25 10.41
N GLY A 144 -7.25 -10.80 11.22
CA GLY A 144 -7.51 -11.12 12.63
C GLY A 144 -7.49 -9.89 13.55
N MET A 145 -6.93 -8.78 13.08
CA MET A 145 -6.99 -7.49 13.77
C MET A 145 -8.39 -6.92 13.58
N ALA A 146 -9.17 -6.85 14.66
CA ALA A 146 -10.54 -6.33 14.56
C ALA A 146 -10.54 -4.84 14.17
N PRO A 147 -11.54 -4.37 13.39
CA PRO A 147 -11.63 -2.97 12.97
C PRO A 147 -11.59 -1.96 14.12
N LYS A 148 -12.14 -2.31 15.28
CA LYS A 148 -12.06 -1.50 16.50
C LYS A 148 -10.62 -1.24 16.97
N ASN A 149 -9.65 -2.03 16.51
CA ASN A 149 -8.24 -1.92 16.86
C ASN A 149 -7.42 -1.20 15.76
N VAL A 150 -8.06 -0.72 14.71
CA VAL A 150 -7.40 0.06 13.65
C VAL A 150 -6.62 1.25 14.22
N PRO A 151 -7.13 2.02 15.19
CA PRO A 151 -6.34 3.07 15.86
C PRO A 151 -5.08 2.54 16.54
N GLU A 152 -5.15 1.35 17.17
CA GLU A 152 -4.01 0.68 17.80
C GLU A 152 -3.01 0.18 16.76
N PHE A 153 -3.47 -0.38 15.66
CA PHE A 153 -2.65 -0.76 14.50
C PHE A 153 -1.85 0.44 13.99
N TRP A 154 -2.49 1.60 13.83
CA TRP A 154 -1.85 2.83 13.43
C TRP A 154 -0.79 3.30 14.41
N LYS A 155 -1.10 3.26 15.68
CA LYS A 155 -0.18 3.63 16.74
C LYS A 155 1.06 2.74 16.67
N ILE A 156 0.87 1.43 16.58
CA ILE A 156 1.94 0.45 16.46
C ILE A 156 2.78 0.71 15.20
N LEU A 157 2.13 0.96 14.07
CA LEU A 157 2.81 1.19 12.80
C LEU A 157 3.61 2.50 12.80
N ASN A 158 3.11 3.54 13.44
CA ASN A 158 3.82 4.80 13.61
C ASN A 158 4.96 4.72 14.62
N GLU A 159 4.83 3.91 15.65
CA GLU A 159 5.91 3.67 16.64
C GLU A 159 7.07 2.84 16.05
N VAL A 160 6.78 1.97 15.10
CA VAL A 160 7.78 1.11 14.45
C VAL A 160 8.56 1.82 13.33
N LYS A 161 8.08 2.95 12.86
CA LYS A 161 8.70 3.73 11.77
C LYS A 161 9.99 4.46 12.16
N TYR A 162 10.34 4.48 13.42
CA TYR A 162 11.48 5.20 13.96
C TYR A 162 12.21 4.34 15.01
#